data_46d78b8bb59a31687fb3f80b3eb28b47
#
_entry.id   46d78b8bb59a31687fb3f80b3eb28b47
#
_cell.length_a   1.000
_cell.length_b   1.000
_cell.length_c   1.000
_cell.angle_alpha   90.00
_cell.angle_beta   90.00
_cell.angle_gamma   90.00
#
_symmetry.space_group_name_H-M   'P 1'
#
loop_
_entity.id
_entity.type
_entity.pdbx_description
1 polymer ?
#
loop_
_entity_poly.entity_id
_entity_poly.type
_entity_poly.pdbx_seq_one_letter_code
_entity_poly.pdbx_strand_id
1 'polypeptide(L)'
;MGVSALGRVALGLCASLLVTASIQVARADVVLSSNDAHTVMDAQRNLVAANNPGPDTVTLIDVSHYPPTIRATIDAPGSVVGPPGAAWISPDESWAIVTSATKADPAGKSGISPDDRVSVIDLTGNPPKIVQSLISGPGATQVRVSPSGKLALIANRADGTMSVFTVQDKRLTPAGKIDTGNKGSLPSAVVFVDDKTALLTRSGDNQVNVLHIDGTNVTIDPRLLTTGISPYTMDINSRHTLAAVSNMGRGEGDEDSVSLIDLTSRPYRVVAIVGVPSGPEPLKFSPDGKYLAIGAQNGTTKPDDHPFHQTHGLLGIYAVEGKSLRKVAEAPTGGWTEAVAFSRDGKTVLIQSMADRTVEVFQWDGKKLTPGKPLAIKGAGPESFATAWP
;
A
#
# COMPACT_ATOMS: atom_id res chain seq x y z
N MET A 1 -71.84 -55.06 -31.25
CA MET A 1 -71.75 -54.43 -29.90
C MET A 1 -70.35 -54.73 -29.43
N GLY A 2 -69.43 -53.87 -29.54
CA GLY A 2 -68.06 -54.06 -29.11
C GLY A 2 -67.47 -52.74 -28.68
N VAL A 3 -67.09 -52.64 -27.43
CA VAL A 3 -66.53 -51.46 -26.81
C VAL A 3 -65.00 -51.59 -26.86
N SER A 4 -64.36 -50.65 -27.49
CA SER A 4 -62.87 -50.52 -27.54
C SER A 4 -62.38 -49.76 -26.33
N ALA A 5 -61.40 -50.37 -25.62
CA ALA A 5 -60.67 -49.71 -24.55
C ALA A 5 -59.41 -49.06 -25.09
N LEU A 6 -59.29 -47.72 -24.95
CA LEU A 6 -58.05 -46.97 -25.22
C LEU A 6 -57.12 -47.02 -23.99
N GLY A 7 -55.95 -47.63 -24.19
CA GLY A 7 -54.85 -47.59 -23.21
C GLY A 7 -54.13 -46.22 -23.28
N ARG A 8 -54.00 -45.52 -22.15
CA ARG A 8 -53.16 -44.35 -21.99
C ARG A 8 -51.75 -44.81 -21.55
N VAL A 9 -50.77 -44.50 -22.41
CA VAL A 9 -49.36 -44.60 -22.11
C VAL A 9 -48.95 -43.32 -21.40
N ALA A 10 -48.52 -43.40 -20.14
CA ALA A 10 -47.93 -42.29 -19.41
C ALA A 10 -46.44 -42.29 -19.67
N LEU A 11 -45.92 -41.28 -20.40
CA LEU A 11 -44.50 -40.98 -20.49
C LEU A 11 -44.06 -40.28 -19.22
N GLY A 12 -43.28 -40.95 -18.38
CA GLY A 12 -42.56 -40.31 -17.27
C GLY A 12 -41.32 -39.59 -17.74
N LEU A 13 -41.33 -38.24 -17.65
CA LEU A 13 -40.11 -37.41 -17.83
C LEU A 13 -39.28 -37.49 -16.55
N CYS A 14 -38.17 -38.21 -16.59
CA CYS A 14 -37.12 -38.06 -15.56
C CYS A 14 -36.32 -36.81 -15.85
N ALA A 15 -36.60 -35.74 -15.09
CA ALA A 15 -35.75 -34.54 -15.08
C ALA A 15 -34.52 -34.83 -14.21
N SER A 16 -33.38 -35.07 -14.84
CA SER A 16 -32.07 -35.17 -14.14
C SER A 16 -31.64 -33.78 -13.76
N LEU A 17 -31.73 -33.42 -12.47
CA LEU A 17 -31.08 -32.20 -11.93
C LEU A 17 -29.55 -32.42 -11.93
N LEU A 18 -28.87 -31.82 -12.90
CA LEU A 18 -27.43 -31.61 -12.86
C LEU A 18 -27.14 -30.53 -11.82
N VAL A 19 -26.78 -30.95 -10.60
CA VAL A 19 -26.17 -30.08 -9.60
C VAL A 19 -24.74 -29.78 -10.07
N THR A 20 -24.55 -28.65 -10.72
CA THR A 20 -23.21 -28.11 -10.97
C THR A 20 -22.67 -27.58 -9.62
N ALA A 21 -21.89 -28.40 -8.93
CA ALA A 21 -21.06 -27.94 -7.83
C ALA A 21 -20.04 -26.97 -8.42
N SER A 22 -20.24 -25.68 -8.26
CA SER A 22 -19.20 -24.68 -8.47
C SER A 22 -18.09 -24.98 -7.47
N ILE A 23 -16.97 -25.51 -7.95
CA ILE A 23 -15.72 -25.58 -7.16
C ILE A 23 -15.32 -24.11 -6.95
N GLN A 24 -15.68 -23.59 -5.79
CA GLN A 24 -15.16 -22.31 -5.32
C GLN A 24 -13.68 -22.57 -4.99
N VAL A 25 -12.81 -22.28 -5.95
CA VAL A 25 -11.36 -22.24 -5.71
C VAL A 25 -11.18 -21.29 -4.53
N ALA A 26 -10.70 -21.80 -3.41
CA ALA A 26 -10.38 -20.98 -2.26
C ALA A 26 -9.39 -19.91 -2.74
N ARG A 27 -9.85 -18.65 -2.75
CA ARG A 27 -9.03 -17.51 -3.16
C ARG A 27 -7.96 -17.34 -2.09
N ALA A 28 -6.70 -17.42 -2.49
CA ALA A 28 -5.60 -17.16 -1.56
C ALA A 28 -5.60 -15.67 -1.26
N ASP A 29 -5.92 -15.27 -0.02
CA ASP A 29 -5.79 -13.88 0.41
C ASP A 29 -4.30 -13.58 0.61
N VAL A 30 -3.70 -12.86 -0.34
CA VAL A 30 -2.25 -12.59 -0.37
C VAL A 30 -1.99 -11.12 -0.02
N VAL A 31 -1.10 -10.90 0.94
CA VAL A 31 -0.41 -9.63 1.14
C VAL A 31 0.95 -9.73 0.44
N LEU A 32 1.23 -8.83 -0.48
CA LEU A 32 2.53 -8.70 -1.10
C LEU A 32 3.37 -7.73 -0.29
N SER A 33 4.58 -8.15 0.11
CA SER A 33 5.59 -7.32 0.77
C SER A 33 6.74 -7.06 -0.19
N SER A 34 7.01 -5.80 -0.53
CA SER A 34 8.26 -5.37 -1.13
C SER A 34 9.30 -5.14 -0.03
N ASN A 35 10.56 -5.47 -0.29
CA ASN A 35 11.60 -5.48 0.73
C ASN A 35 12.91 -4.95 0.15
N ASP A 36 13.53 -4.00 0.85
CA ASP A 36 14.77 -3.33 0.50
C ASP A 36 15.96 -3.99 1.22
N ALA A 37 16.93 -4.47 0.48
CA ALA A 37 18.16 -5.04 1.00
C ALA A 37 19.34 -4.07 0.97
N HIS A 38 19.25 -3.00 0.16
CA HIS A 38 20.38 -2.12 -0.14
C HIS A 38 20.43 -0.86 0.73
N THR A 39 19.35 -0.51 1.45
CA THR A 39 19.29 0.67 2.31
C THR A 39 19.25 0.28 3.78
N VAL A 40 20.08 0.95 4.59
CA VAL A 40 20.08 0.84 6.06
C VAL A 40 20.22 2.23 6.68
N MET A 41 20.00 2.35 7.98
CA MET A 41 20.37 3.52 8.77
C MET A 41 21.74 3.34 9.37
N ASP A 42 22.60 4.36 9.28
CA ASP A 42 23.84 4.42 10.04
C ASP A 42 23.61 4.78 11.53
N ALA A 43 24.66 4.91 12.31
CA ALA A 43 24.55 5.28 13.74
C ALA A 43 23.95 6.68 13.97
N GLN A 44 24.06 7.57 12.98
CA GLN A 44 23.45 8.89 12.98
C GLN A 44 22.05 8.89 12.37
N ARG A 45 21.52 7.69 12.03
CA ARG A 45 20.21 7.47 11.41
C ARG A 45 20.05 8.08 10.01
N ASN A 46 21.15 8.33 9.30
CA ASN A 46 21.09 8.65 7.88
C ASN A 46 20.86 7.39 7.07
N LEU A 47 20.12 7.54 5.97
CA LEU A 47 19.94 6.46 4.99
C LEU A 47 21.23 6.30 4.18
N VAL A 48 21.82 5.12 4.24
CA VAL A 48 23.06 4.77 3.55
C VAL A 48 22.95 3.39 2.93
N ALA A 49 23.87 3.08 2.00
CA ALA A 49 23.95 1.74 1.45
C ALA A 49 24.33 0.72 2.52
N ALA A 50 23.69 -0.42 2.49
CA ALA A 50 24.08 -1.58 3.27
C ALA A 50 25.43 -2.12 2.81
N ASN A 51 26.21 -2.68 3.73
CA ASN A 51 27.47 -3.37 3.40
C ASN A 51 27.15 -4.71 2.71
N ASN A 52 27.60 -4.89 1.47
CA ASN A 52 27.37 -6.10 0.68
C ASN A 52 25.89 -6.51 0.63
N PRO A 53 25.00 -5.66 0.11
CA PRO A 53 23.58 -5.97 0.07
C PRO A 53 23.31 -7.19 -0.79
N GLY A 54 22.37 -8.04 -0.34
CA GLY A 54 21.71 -9.01 -1.20
C GLY A 54 20.79 -8.32 -2.22
N PRO A 55 20.06 -9.10 -3.03
CA PRO A 55 19.01 -8.55 -3.87
C PRO A 55 17.84 -8.05 -3.02
N ASP A 56 17.19 -6.97 -3.47
CA ASP A 56 15.87 -6.62 -2.99
C ASP A 56 14.87 -7.73 -3.36
N THR A 57 13.79 -7.86 -2.62
CA THR A 57 12.88 -8.99 -2.81
C THR A 57 11.42 -8.58 -2.75
N VAL A 58 10.57 -9.44 -3.32
CA VAL A 58 9.12 -9.43 -3.11
C VAL A 58 8.74 -10.73 -2.43
N THR A 59 7.99 -10.63 -1.33
CA THR A 59 7.51 -11.76 -0.55
C THR A 59 5.98 -11.82 -0.59
N LEU A 60 5.41 -12.98 -0.91
CA LEU A 60 3.98 -13.24 -0.85
C LEU A 60 3.64 -13.89 0.50
N ILE A 61 2.75 -13.26 1.26
CA ILE A 61 2.30 -13.69 2.57
C ILE A 61 0.85 -14.14 2.44
N ASP A 62 0.58 -15.41 2.74
CA ASP A 62 -0.78 -15.96 2.80
C ASP A 62 -1.42 -15.59 4.14
N VAL A 63 -2.49 -14.80 4.09
CA VAL A 63 -3.28 -14.35 5.24
C VAL A 63 -4.69 -14.93 5.27
N SER A 64 -4.96 -15.92 4.43
CA SER A 64 -6.26 -16.64 4.41
C SER A 64 -6.53 -17.43 5.70
N HIS A 65 -5.51 -17.64 6.50
CA HIS A 65 -5.56 -18.34 7.78
C HIS A 65 -4.64 -17.67 8.81
N TYR A 66 -4.86 -18.01 10.07
CA TYR A 66 -4.00 -17.58 11.17
C TYR A 66 -3.27 -18.78 11.79
N PRO A 67 -1.96 -18.70 12.06
CA PRO A 67 -1.06 -17.59 11.74
C PRO A 67 -0.77 -17.47 10.24
N PRO A 68 -0.48 -16.26 9.72
CA PRO A 68 -0.07 -16.08 8.32
C PRO A 68 1.24 -16.80 8.03
N THR A 69 1.47 -17.15 6.74
CA THR A 69 2.68 -17.85 6.31
C THR A 69 3.28 -17.23 5.06
N ILE A 70 4.61 -17.31 4.92
CA ILE A 70 5.29 -16.91 3.69
C ILE A 70 5.08 -18.00 2.65
N ARG A 71 4.47 -17.64 1.51
CA ARG A 71 4.18 -18.53 0.38
C ARG A 71 5.34 -18.59 -0.61
N ALA A 72 5.93 -17.44 -0.94
CA ALA A 72 7.02 -17.34 -1.90
C ALA A 72 7.83 -16.06 -1.67
N THR A 73 9.09 -16.06 -2.08
CA THR A 73 9.95 -14.88 -2.17
C THR A 73 10.72 -14.94 -3.47
N ILE A 74 10.80 -13.82 -4.19
CA ILE A 74 11.56 -13.66 -5.44
C ILE A 74 12.40 -12.40 -5.40
N ASP A 75 13.49 -12.36 -6.15
CA ASP A 75 14.29 -11.15 -6.34
C ASP A 75 13.52 -10.15 -7.21
N ALA A 76 13.35 -8.93 -6.72
CA ALA A 76 12.76 -7.82 -7.44
C ALA A 76 13.23 -6.51 -6.84
N PRO A 77 13.56 -5.47 -7.66
CA PRO A 77 13.92 -4.16 -7.14
C PRO A 77 12.85 -3.57 -6.24
N GLY A 78 13.26 -3.07 -5.08
CA GLY A 78 12.44 -2.37 -4.09
C GLY A 78 13.23 -1.24 -3.45
N SER A 79 12.59 -0.38 -2.66
CA SER A 79 13.26 0.70 -1.93
C SER A 79 12.39 1.24 -0.82
N VAL A 80 12.98 1.39 0.37
CA VAL A 80 12.35 2.00 1.53
C VAL A 80 12.21 3.52 1.42
N VAL A 81 12.85 4.16 0.44
CA VAL A 81 12.83 5.61 0.31
C VAL A 81 11.51 6.08 -0.32
N GLY A 82 10.70 6.73 0.48
CA GLY A 82 9.39 7.23 0.10
C GLY A 82 8.28 6.60 0.96
N PRO A 83 7.00 6.96 0.74
CA PRO A 83 5.90 6.35 1.49
C PRO A 83 5.77 4.86 1.16
N PRO A 84 5.32 4.03 2.12
CA PRO A 84 5.21 2.58 1.96
C PRO A 84 4.08 2.18 1.01
N GLY A 85 4.22 2.51 -0.25
CA GLY A 85 3.24 2.30 -1.32
C GLY A 85 3.86 1.86 -2.64
N ALA A 86 5.12 1.41 -2.64
CA ALA A 86 5.87 0.98 -3.82
C ALA A 86 5.27 -0.24 -4.52
N ALA A 87 4.30 -0.92 -3.90
CA ALA A 87 3.67 -2.10 -4.45
C ALA A 87 2.17 -1.90 -4.72
N TRP A 88 1.68 -2.59 -5.74
CA TRP A 88 0.27 -2.77 -6.06
C TRP A 88 0.03 -4.21 -6.52
N ILE A 89 -1.11 -4.79 -6.15
CA ILE A 89 -1.55 -6.13 -6.57
C ILE A 89 -2.95 -6.04 -7.21
N SER A 90 -3.17 -6.84 -8.26
CA SER A 90 -4.45 -6.86 -8.97
C SER A 90 -5.58 -7.44 -8.10
N PRO A 91 -6.85 -7.02 -8.31
CA PRO A 91 -7.99 -7.52 -7.54
C PRO A 91 -8.19 -9.04 -7.60
N ASP A 92 -7.72 -9.69 -8.66
CA ASP A 92 -7.74 -11.14 -8.85
C ASP A 92 -6.47 -11.86 -8.33
N GLU A 93 -5.53 -11.09 -7.74
CA GLU A 93 -4.25 -11.58 -7.21
C GLU A 93 -3.37 -12.31 -8.23
N SER A 94 -3.59 -12.05 -9.52
CA SER A 94 -2.88 -12.75 -10.58
C SER A 94 -1.61 -12.06 -11.04
N TRP A 95 -1.43 -10.77 -10.72
CA TRP A 95 -0.25 -10.00 -11.05
C TRP A 95 -0.06 -8.79 -10.13
N ALA A 96 1.14 -8.25 -10.13
CA ALA A 96 1.52 -7.11 -9.31
C ALA A 96 2.44 -6.15 -10.04
N ILE A 97 2.56 -4.93 -9.51
CA ILE A 97 3.54 -3.93 -9.93
C ILE A 97 4.35 -3.55 -8.68
N VAL A 98 5.66 -3.44 -8.84
CA VAL A 98 6.57 -2.94 -7.80
C VAL A 98 7.48 -1.88 -8.41
N THR A 99 7.66 -0.77 -7.69
CA THR A 99 8.56 0.33 -8.05
C THR A 99 9.76 0.37 -7.12
N SER A 100 10.86 0.98 -7.57
CA SER A 100 12.06 1.20 -6.77
C SER A 100 12.45 2.68 -6.84
N ALA A 101 12.47 3.35 -5.69
CA ALA A 101 12.79 4.77 -5.61
C ALA A 101 14.29 5.04 -5.52
N THR A 102 15.08 4.09 -5.00
CA THR A 102 16.53 4.17 -4.92
C THR A 102 17.18 2.84 -5.29
N LYS A 103 18.47 2.88 -5.53
CA LYS A 103 19.34 1.72 -5.76
C LYS A 103 20.69 1.93 -5.10
N ALA A 104 21.39 0.85 -4.81
CA ALA A 104 22.78 0.91 -4.42
C ALA A 104 23.62 1.60 -5.53
N ASP A 105 24.41 2.56 -5.15
CA ASP A 105 25.31 3.32 -6.04
C ASP A 105 26.60 3.67 -5.29
N PRO A 106 27.67 2.89 -5.46
CA PRO A 106 28.95 3.14 -4.80
C PRO A 106 29.55 4.52 -5.09
N ALA A 107 29.14 5.18 -6.19
CA ALA A 107 29.57 6.54 -6.53
C ALA A 107 28.68 7.61 -5.86
N GLY A 108 27.54 7.25 -5.31
CA GLY A 108 26.63 8.14 -4.60
C GLY A 108 27.19 8.57 -3.25
N LYS A 109 26.86 9.78 -2.79
CA LYS A 109 27.37 10.36 -1.53
C LYS A 109 27.09 9.49 -0.30
N SER A 110 25.92 8.83 -0.28
CA SER A 110 25.48 7.90 0.78
C SER A 110 25.54 6.44 0.36
N GLY A 111 26.14 6.14 -0.81
CA GLY A 111 26.15 4.81 -1.41
C GLY A 111 24.82 4.41 -2.06
N ILE A 112 23.85 5.32 -2.11
CA ILE A 112 22.54 5.14 -2.79
C ILE A 112 22.28 6.32 -3.73
N SER A 113 21.51 6.07 -4.79
CA SER A 113 21.05 7.10 -5.73
C SER A 113 19.59 6.85 -6.14
N PRO A 114 18.89 7.87 -6.69
CA PRO A 114 17.55 7.67 -7.22
C PRO A 114 17.49 6.54 -8.26
N ASP A 115 16.43 5.75 -8.18
CA ASP A 115 16.09 4.70 -9.14
C ASP A 115 14.75 5.04 -9.84
N ASP A 116 14.50 4.41 -10.98
CA ASP A 116 13.31 4.61 -11.79
C ASP A 116 12.67 3.29 -12.24
N ARG A 117 13.18 2.16 -11.73
CA ARG A 117 12.74 0.82 -12.14
C ARG A 117 11.33 0.51 -11.69
N VAL A 118 10.59 -0.14 -12.60
CA VAL A 118 9.25 -0.67 -12.38
C VAL A 118 9.23 -2.12 -12.84
N SER A 119 8.78 -3.03 -11.99
CA SER A 119 8.65 -4.46 -12.27
C SER A 119 7.18 -4.86 -12.31
N VAL A 120 6.76 -5.55 -13.38
CA VAL A 120 5.47 -6.23 -13.44
C VAL A 120 5.71 -7.71 -13.19
N ILE A 121 4.98 -8.26 -12.24
CA ILE A 121 5.17 -9.62 -11.72
C ILE A 121 3.92 -10.45 -12.00
N ASP A 122 4.09 -11.59 -12.66
CA ASP A 122 3.05 -12.61 -12.75
C ASP A 122 3.06 -13.46 -11.47
N LEU A 123 1.95 -13.48 -10.76
CA LEU A 123 1.76 -14.18 -9.49
C LEU A 123 1.13 -15.55 -9.66
N THR A 124 0.73 -15.93 -10.88
CA THR A 124 0.07 -17.24 -11.14
C THR A 124 1.04 -18.41 -11.14
N GLY A 125 2.33 -18.13 -11.39
CA GLY A 125 3.40 -19.13 -11.34
C GLY A 125 3.85 -19.49 -9.92
N ASN A 126 4.52 -20.62 -9.77
CA ASN A 126 5.21 -21.01 -8.55
C ASN A 126 6.66 -21.45 -8.88
N PRO A 127 7.69 -20.60 -8.64
CA PRO A 127 7.60 -19.25 -8.05
C PRO A 127 6.98 -18.19 -9.00
N PRO A 128 6.53 -17.05 -8.47
CA PRO A 128 6.19 -15.87 -9.27
C PRO A 128 7.34 -15.38 -10.15
N LYS A 129 7.05 -14.63 -11.21
CA LYS A 129 8.08 -14.18 -12.16
C LYS A 129 7.88 -12.74 -12.59
N ILE A 130 8.97 -11.97 -12.71
CA ILE A 130 8.96 -10.69 -13.41
C ILE A 130 8.73 -10.95 -14.89
N VAL A 131 7.66 -10.37 -15.44
CA VAL A 131 7.26 -10.53 -16.85
C VAL A 131 7.45 -9.26 -17.68
N GLN A 132 7.71 -8.13 -17.01
CA GLN A 132 8.08 -6.87 -17.64
C GLN A 132 8.94 -6.05 -16.67
N SER A 133 10.02 -5.46 -17.20
CA SER A 133 10.80 -4.42 -16.54
C SER A 133 10.77 -3.17 -17.40
N LEU A 134 10.50 -2.03 -16.79
CA LEU A 134 10.43 -0.74 -17.46
C LEU A 134 10.90 0.37 -16.51
N ILE A 135 10.96 1.57 -17.02
CA ILE A 135 11.34 2.76 -16.24
C ILE A 135 10.19 3.74 -16.15
N SER A 136 10.12 4.47 -15.04
CA SER A 136 9.19 5.56 -14.77
C SER A 136 9.92 6.90 -14.82
N GLY A 137 10.21 7.46 -13.68
CA GLY A 137 11.05 8.63 -13.46
C GLY A 137 11.83 8.49 -12.17
N PRO A 138 12.90 9.29 -11.97
CA PRO A 138 13.74 9.21 -10.78
C PRO A 138 12.95 9.30 -9.46
N GLY A 139 13.20 8.36 -8.58
CA GLY A 139 12.49 8.25 -7.32
C GLY A 139 11.07 7.67 -7.45
N ALA A 140 10.90 6.61 -8.26
CA ALA A 140 9.63 5.91 -8.43
C ALA A 140 9.18 5.28 -7.11
N THR A 141 8.38 6.00 -6.33
CA THR A 141 8.12 5.70 -4.92
C THR A 141 6.75 5.06 -4.65
N GLN A 142 5.75 5.33 -5.47
CA GLN A 142 4.43 4.72 -5.29
C GLN A 142 3.74 4.47 -6.62
N VAL A 143 3.06 3.33 -6.72
CA VAL A 143 2.21 2.96 -7.86
C VAL A 143 0.78 2.71 -7.43
N ARG A 144 -0.19 3.18 -8.23
CA ARG A 144 -1.60 2.79 -8.13
C ARG A 144 -2.19 2.59 -9.52
N VAL A 145 -3.09 1.62 -9.62
CA VAL A 145 -3.86 1.35 -10.84
C VAL A 145 -5.29 1.83 -10.61
N SER A 146 -5.89 2.41 -11.64
CA SER A 146 -7.26 2.90 -11.62
C SER A 146 -8.28 1.78 -11.35
N PRO A 147 -9.47 2.07 -10.80
CA PRO A 147 -10.50 1.05 -10.54
C PRO A 147 -10.88 0.22 -11.76
N SER A 148 -10.89 0.81 -12.95
CA SER A 148 -11.11 0.07 -14.21
C SER A 148 -9.96 -0.83 -14.65
N GLY A 149 -8.81 -0.74 -14.00
CA GLY A 149 -7.60 -1.48 -14.36
C GLY A 149 -6.93 -1.00 -15.66
N LYS A 150 -7.24 0.21 -16.17
CA LYS A 150 -6.77 0.68 -17.48
C LYS A 150 -5.62 1.69 -17.42
N LEU A 151 -5.43 2.34 -16.28
CA LEU A 151 -4.44 3.39 -16.08
C LEU A 151 -3.61 3.09 -14.83
N ALA A 152 -2.31 3.27 -14.90
CA ALA A 152 -1.43 3.28 -13.74
C ALA A 152 -0.75 4.64 -13.60
N LEU A 153 -0.66 5.14 -12.37
CA LEU A 153 0.04 6.36 -11.99
C LEU A 153 1.19 6.01 -11.07
N ILE A 154 2.36 6.59 -11.32
CA ILE A 154 3.58 6.39 -10.51
C ILE A 154 4.14 7.74 -10.11
N ALA A 155 4.24 7.99 -8.81
CA ALA A 155 4.86 9.19 -8.26
C ALA A 155 6.40 9.07 -8.35
N ASN A 156 7.05 10.06 -8.97
CA ASN A 156 8.51 10.14 -9.14
C ASN A 156 9.04 11.21 -8.19
N ARG A 157 9.32 10.81 -6.96
CA ARG A 157 9.61 11.71 -5.84
C ARG A 157 10.85 12.58 -6.08
N ALA A 158 11.93 12.01 -6.61
CA ALA A 158 13.19 12.73 -6.82
C ALA A 158 13.15 13.67 -8.03
N ASP A 159 12.20 13.47 -8.96
CA ASP A 159 12.04 14.25 -10.18
C ASP A 159 10.97 15.34 -10.05
N GLY A 160 10.08 15.25 -9.05
CA GLY A 160 8.94 16.16 -8.90
C GLY A 160 7.86 15.95 -9.97
N THR A 161 7.73 14.73 -10.48
CA THR A 161 6.80 14.38 -11.56
C THR A 161 5.95 13.18 -11.22
N MET A 162 4.97 12.88 -12.06
CA MET A 162 4.20 11.63 -12.02
C MET A 162 4.12 11.03 -13.41
N SER A 163 4.45 9.76 -13.55
CA SER A 163 4.34 9.03 -14.82
C SER A 163 2.96 8.41 -14.97
N VAL A 164 2.47 8.41 -16.21
CA VAL A 164 1.18 7.85 -16.62
C VAL A 164 1.44 6.66 -17.55
N PHE A 165 0.83 5.52 -17.24
CA PHE A 165 0.91 4.31 -18.06
C PHE A 165 -0.49 3.82 -18.40
N THR A 166 -0.72 3.35 -19.62
CA THR A 166 -1.86 2.49 -19.91
C THR A 166 -1.57 1.07 -19.45
N VAL A 167 -2.63 0.39 -19.03
CA VAL A 167 -2.58 -1.01 -18.59
C VAL A 167 -3.42 -1.84 -19.54
N GLN A 168 -2.81 -2.85 -20.15
CA GLN A 168 -3.50 -3.82 -21.01
C GLN A 168 -2.79 -5.18 -20.89
N ASP A 169 -3.55 -6.25 -20.75
CA ASP A 169 -3.05 -7.63 -20.71
C ASP A 169 -1.90 -7.82 -19.69
N LYS A 170 -2.06 -7.22 -18.48
CA LYS A 170 -1.06 -7.23 -17.40
C LYS A 170 0.28 -6.60 -17.80
N ARG A 171 0.26 -5.63 -18.72
CA ARG A 171 1.43 -4.89 -19.17
C ARG A 171 1.21 -3.39 -19.05
N LEU A 172 2.29 -2.69 -18.77
CA LEU A 172 2.34 -1.23 -18.72
C LEU A 172 2.95 -0.69 -20.01
N THR A 173 2.31 0.34 -20.57
CA THR A 173 2.85 1.10 -21.71
C THR A 173 2.91 2.58 -21.31
N PRO A 174 4.08 3.26 -21.42
CA PRO A 174 4.18 4.69 -21.13
C PRO A 174 3.17 5.49 -21.96
N ALA A 175 2.43 6.40 -21.31
CA ALA A 175 1.39 7.21 -21.93
C ALA A 175 1.59 8.71 -21.70
N GLY A 176 2.45 9.09 -20.76
CA GLY A 176 2.74 10.48 -20.45
C GLY A 176 3.45 10.68 -19.14
N LYS A 177 3.76 11.94 -18.85
CA LYS A 177 4.37 12.40 -17.61
C LYS A 177 3.81 13.78 -17.30
N ILE A 178 3.47 14.04 -16.06
CA ILE A 178 3.04 15.37 -15.60
C ILE A 178 4.04 15.93 -14.60
N ASP A 179 4.25 17.23 -14.65
CA ASP A 179 4.99 17.99 -13.67
C ASP A 179 4.05 18.27 -12.47
N THR A 180 4.52 17.98 -11.26
CA THR A 180 3.74 18.23 -10.04
C THR A 180 4.13 19.54 -9.33
N GLY A 181 4.94 20.36 -9.98
CA GLY A 181 5.38 21.67 -9.53
C GLY A 181 6.90 21.87 -9.69
N ASN A 182 7.69 21.17 -8.91
CA ASN A 182 9.15 21.19 -8.97
C ASN A 182 9.74 19.99 -8.20
N LYS A 183 11.04 19.78 -8.30
CA LYS A 183 11.73 18.68 -7.60
C LYS A 183 11.54 18.72 -6.08
N GLY A 184 11.45 19.92 -5.49
CA GLY A 184 11.21 20.10 -4.06
C GLY A 184 9.78 19.77 -3.62
N SER A 185 8.83 19.60 -4.54
CA SER A 185 7.45 19.22 -4.21
C SER A 185 7.34 17.83 -3.62
N LEU A 186 8.27 16.93 -3.95
CA LEU A 186 8.37 15.57 -3.44
C LEU A 186 7.03 14.83 -3.52
N PRO A 187 6.48 14.58 -4.74
CA PRO A 187 5.27 13.79 -4.89
C PRO A 187 5.47 12.42 -4.24
N SER A 188 4.53 12.01 -3.41
CA SER A 188 4.72 10.86 -2.52
C SER A 188 3.65 9.80 -2.75
N ALA A 189 2.42 10.00 -2.29
CA ALA A 189 1.36 9.02 -2.44
C ALA A 189 0.32 9.47 -3.47
N VAL A 190 -0.14 8.53 -4.29
CA VAL A 190 -1.28 8.72 -5.20
C VAL A 190 -2.36 7.67 -4.89
N VAL A 191 -3.63 8.08 -4.87
CA VAL A 191 -4.78 7.18 -4.73
C VAL A 191 -5.90 7.60 -5.69
N PHE A 192 -6.55 6.63 -6.32
CA PHE A 192 -7.72 6.88 -7.16
C PHE A 192 -8.99 6.99 -6.32
N VAL A 193 -9.73 8.06 -6.48
CA VAL A 193 -11.09 8.19 -5.95
C VAL A 193 -12.08 7.45 -6.85
N ASP A 194 -11.89 7.61 -8.16
CA ASP A 194 -12.59 6.94 -9.25
C ASP A 194 -11.70 6.95 -10.51
N ASP A 195 -12.21 6.46 -11.66
CA ASP A 195 -11.43 6.46 -12.91
C ASP A 195 -11.12 7.85 -13.47
N LYS A 196 -11.78 8.90 -12.98
CA LYS A 196 -11.65 10.28 -13.46
C LYS A 196 -10.96 11.19 -12.47
N THR A 197 -10.70 10.70 -11.27
CA THR A 197 -10.17 11.52 -10.17
C THR A 197 -9.19 10.73 -9.32
N ALA A 198 -8.04 11.32 -9.05
CA ALA A 198 -7.09 10.83 -8.06
C ALA A 198 -6.65 11.95 -7.12
N LEU A 199 -6.04 11.59 -6.01
CA LEU A 199 -5.39 12.51 -5.09
C LEU A 199 -3.89 12.21 -5.07
N LEU A 200 -3.06 13.26 -4.93
CA LEU A 200 -1.60 13.16 -4.88
C LEU A 200 -1.09 13.96 -3.69
N THR A 201 -0.34 13.34 -2.78
CA THR A 201 0.39 14.06 -1.72
C THR A 201 1.69 14.64 -2.25
N ARG A 202 2.03 15.85 -1.80
CA ARG A 202 3.27 16.55 -2.06
C ARG A 202 3.91 16.92 -0.74
N SER A 203 4.80 16.07 -0.25
CA SER A 203 5.34 16.21 1.10
C SER A 203 6.25 17.41 1.27
N GLY A 204 6.94 17.83 0.21
CA GLY A 204 7.81 19.01 0.24
C GLY A 204 7.06 20.35 0.31
N ASP A 205 5.83 20.38 -0.21
CA ASP A 205 5.01 21.60 -0.27
C ASP A 205 3.90 21.62 0.78
N ASN A 206 3.74 20.57 1.57
CA ASN A 206 2.66 20.41 2.55
C ASN A 206 1.25 20.49 1.92
N GLN A 207 1.05 19.81 0.81
CA GLN A 207 -0.18 19.92 0.00
C GLN A 207 -0.67 18.55 -0.47
N VAL A 208 -1.97 18.49 -0.77
CA VAL A 208 -2.58 17.42 -1.55
C VAL A 208 -3.24 18.04 -2.78
N ASN A 209 -2.93 17.50 -3.95
CA ASN A 209 -3.57 17.87 -5.21
C ASN A 209 -4.74 16.94 -5.53
N VAL A 210 -5.76 17.49 -6.16
CA VAL A 210 -6.77 16.74 -6.89
C VAL A 210 -6.32 16.62 -8.35
N LEU A 211 -6.34 15.41 -8.88
CA LEU A 211 -6.00 15.12 -10.27
C LEU A 211 -7.27 14.84 -11.04
N HIS A 212 -7.43 15.47 -12.22
CA HIS A 212 -8.49 15.19 -13.18
C HIS A 212 -7.94 14.30 -14.29
N ILE A 213 -8.65 13.23 -14.62
CA ILE A 213 -8.23 12.18 -15.54
C ILE A 213 -9.23 12.09 -16.68
N ASP A 214 -8.75 12.27 -17.90
CA ASP A 214 -9.51 12.05 -19.15
C ASP A 214 -8.68 11.15 -20.09
N GLY A 215 -8.98 9.87 -20.08
CA GLY A 215 -8.14 8.86 -20.73
C GLY A 215 -6.73 8.82 -20.15
N THR A 216 -5.73 9.17 -20.96
CA THR A 216 -4.32 9.30 -20.51
C THR A 216 -3.92 10.75 -20.18
N ASN A 217 -4.80 11.70 -20.42
CA ASN A 217 -4.56 13.09 -20.06
C ASN A 217 -4.87 13.29 -18.57
N VAL A 218 -3.84 13.60 -17.80
CA VAL A 218 -3.94 13.85 -16.36
C VAL A 218 -3.55 15.29 -16.09
N THR A 219 -4.43 16.04 -15.41
CA THR A 219 -4.21 17.45 -15.08
C THR A 219 -4.39 17.68 -13.59
N ILE A 220 -3.70 18.69 -13.06
CA ILE A 220 -3.77 19.06 -11.64
C ILE A 220 -4.83 20.16 -11.48
N ASP A 221 -5.76 19.97 -10.52
CA ASP A 221 -6.69 21.01 -10.12
C ASP A 221 -5.90 22.19 -9.50
N PRO A 222 -6.17 23.44 -9.90
CA PRO A 222 -5.49 24.60 -9.34
C PRO A 222 -5.79 24.82 -7.86
N ARG A 223 -6.88 24.24 -7.34
CA ARG A 223 -7.22 24.30 -5.93
C ARG A 223 -6.47 23.22 -5.16
N LEU A 224 -5.71 23.65 -4.17
CA LEU A 224 -4.96 22.79 -3.27
C LEU A 224 -5.77 22.41 -2.04
N LEU A 225 -5.52 21.21 -1.51
CA LEU A 225 -5.98 20.79 -0.19
C LEU A 225 -4.83 20.97 0.80
N THR A 226 -5.04 21.76 1.83
CA THR A 226 -4.07 22.01 2.89
C THR A 226 -4.25 20.96 3.98
N THR A 227 -3.20 20.19 4.23
CA THR A 227 -3.10 19.17 5.28
C THR A 227 -2.12 19.60 6.37
N GLY A 228 -1.68 18.70 7.23
CA GLY A 228 -0.57 18.93 8.14
C GLY A 228 0.79 18.99 7.42
N ILE A 229 1.86 19.04 8.20
CA ILE A 229 3.24 19.12 7.69
C ILE A 229 3.66 17.76 7.09
N SER A 230 4.28 17.80 5.92
CA SER A 230 4.81 16.64 5.21
C SER A 230 3.75 15.53 4.98
N PRO A 231 2.67 15.80 4.22
CA PRO A 231 1.69 14.77 3.86
C PRO A 231 2.38 13.67 3.05
N TYR A 232 2.25 12.42 3.51
CA TYR A 232 3.08 11.33 3.05
C TYR A 232 2.26 10.17 2.49
N THR A 233 1.89 9.21 3.31
CA THR A 233 1.02 8.10 2.91
C THR A 233 -0.43 8.55 2.86
N MET A 234 -1.20 7.97 1.96
CA MET A 234 -2.63 8.21 1.81
C MET A 234 -3.37 6.92 1.48
N ASP A 235 -4.54 6.75 2.08
CA ASP A 235 -5.45 5.65 1.75
C ASP A 235 -6.89 6.16 1.66
N ILE A 236 -7.75 5.42 0.98
CA ILE A 236 -9.18 5.70 0.81
C ILE A 236 -9.99 4.55 1.38
N ASN A 237 -11.04 4.84 2.14
CA ASN A 237 -11.93 3.81 2.64
C ASN A 237 -12.69 3.08 1.51
N SER A 238 -13.12 1.85 1.76
CA SER A 238 -13.79 0.98 0.78
C SER A 238 -15.05 1.57 0.14
N ARG A 239 -15.65 2.59 0.75
CA ARG A 239 -16.84 3.30 0.21
C ARG A 239 -16.46 4.49 -0.65
N HIS A 240 -15.19 4.84 -0.77
CA HIS A 240 -14.69 6.04 -1.46
C HIS A 240 -15.32 7.35 -0.97
N THR A 241 -15.63 7.43 0.34
CA THR A 241 -16.24 8.60 0.96
C THR A 241 -15.28 9.43 1.80
N LEU A 242 -14.15 8.83 2.19
CA LEU A 242 -13.18 9.43 3.08
C LEU A 242 -11.76 9.00 2.68
N ALA A 243 -10.86 9.95 2.53
CA ALA A 243 -9.43 9.68 2.45
C ALA A 243 -8.75 10.09 3.75
N ALA A 244 -7.72 9.34 4.15
CA ALA A 244 -6.84 9.66 5.27
C ALA A 244 -5.42 9.91 4.74
N VAL A 245 -4.76 10.94 5.26
CA VAL A 245 -3.40 11.35 4.88
C VAL A 245 -2.56 11.42 6.14
N SER A 246 -1.48 10.64 6.23
CA SER A 246 -0.49 10.81 7.28
C SER A 246 0.34 12.07 7.04
N ASN A 247 0.55 12.86 8.06
CA ASN A 247 1.42 14.02 8.03
C ASN A 247 2.61 13.71 8.93
N MET A 248 3.77 13.43 8.33
CA MET A 248 4.99 12.96 9.00
C MET A 248 5.61 14.00 9.95
N GLY A 249 5.13 15.26 9.89
CA GLY A 249 5.74 16.33 10.64
C GLY A 249 7.18 16.61 10.23
N ARG A 250 8.00 16.94 11.20
CA ARG A 250 9.46 17.14 11.02
C ARG A 250 10.29 16.09 11.74
N GLY A 251 9.63 15.16 12.41
CA GLY A 251 10.30 14.10 13.17
C GLY A 251 11.07 14.61 14.39
N GLU A 252 10.65 15.72 15.01
CA GLU A 252 11.33 16.34 16.17
C GLU A 252 10.80 15.83 17.51
N GLY A 253 9.97 14.77 17.51
CA GLY A 253 9.43 14.15 18.73
C GLY A 253 8.07 14.72 19.16
N ASP A 254 7.56 15.76 18.49
CA ASP A 254 6.22 16.27 18.69
C ASP A 254 5.17 15.26 18.20
N GLU A 255 3.95 15.35 18.73
CA GLU A 255 2.81 14.67 18.11
C GLU A 255 2.60 15.22 16.69
N ASP A 256 2.45 14.31 15.75
CA ASP A 256 2.11 14.61 14.37
C ASP A 256 0.63 14.37 14.11
N SER A 257 0.18 14.26 12.88
CA SER A 257 -1.26 14.21 12.63
C SER A 257 -1.64 13.34 11.44
N VAL A 258 -2.94 12.98 11.41
CA VAL A 258 -3.62 12.45 10.23
C VAL A 258 -4.72 13.42 9.81
N SER A 259 -4.72 13.82 8.54
CA SER A 259 -5.76 14.65 7.94
C SER A 259 -6.82 13.77 7.27
N LEU A 260 -8.10 14.10 7.47
CA LEU A 260 -9.22 13.43 6.81
C LEU A 260 -9.81 14.33 5.72
N ILE A 261 -9.97 13.79 4.52
CA ILE A 261 -10.52 14.48 3.35
C ILE A 261 -11.90 13.89 3.03
N ASP A 262 -12.91 14.74 3.05
CA ASP A 262 -14.28 14.39 2.64
C ASP A 262 -14.37 14.28 1.11
N LEU A 263 -14.75 13.11 0.64
CA LEU A 263 -14.92 12.80 -0.78
C LEU A 263 -16.40 12.74 -1.22
N THR A 264 -17.34 12.99 -0.29
CA THR A 264 -18.79 12.89 -0.56
C THR A 264 -19.34 14.06 -1.34
N SER A 265 -18.64 15.20 -1.36
CA SER A 265 -19.05 16.42 -2.05
C SER A 265 -17.88 17.11 -2.73
N ARG A 266 -18.13 17.80 -3.84
CA ARG A 266 -17.13 18.62 -4.54
C ARG A 266 -17.36 20.10 -4.23
N PRO A 267 -16.33 20.92 -4.09
CA PRO A 267 -14.92 20.53 -4.06
C PRO A 267 -14.59 19.72 -2.79
N TYR A 268 -13.66 18.78 -2.88
CA TYR A 268 -13.18 18.01 -1.72
C TYR A 268 -12.60 18.93 -0.64
N ARG A 269 -12.69 18.53 0.61
CA ARG A 269 -12.23 19.36 1.75
C ARG A 269 -11.57 18.52 2.82
N VAL A 270 -10.51 19.03 3.40
CA VAL A 270 -10.00 18.53 4.69
C VAL A 270 -11.05 18.89 5.75
N VAL A 271 -11.53 17.89 6.47
CA VAL A 271 -12.64 18.05 7.45
C VAL A 271 -12.24 17.78 8.88
N ALA A 272 -11.09 17.12 9.09
CA ALA A 272 -10.50 16.93 10.40
C ALA A 272 -8.98 16.77 10.29
N ILE A 273 -8.29 17.14 11.35
CA ILE A 273 -6.88 16.83 11.61
C ILE A 273 -6.84 16.23 13.01
N VAL A 274 -6.30 15.00 13.13
CA VAL A 274 -6.28 14.23 14.38
C VAL A 274 -4.84 14.02 14.79
N GLY A 275 -4.51 14.39 16.05
CA GLY A 275 -3.19 14.13 16.63
C GLY A 275 -2.91 12.64 16.77
N VAL A 276 -1.69 12.24 16.43
CA VAL A 276 -1.19 10.86 16.52
C VAL A 276 0.28 10.89 16.95
N PRO A 277 0.84 9.77 17.45
CA PRO A 277 2.26 9.71 17.81
C PRO A 277 3.19 10.13 16.67
N SER A 278 4.38 10.59 17.03
CA SER A 278 5.39 11.15 16.12
C SER A 278 5.77 10.21 14.98
N GLY A 279 5.86 10.77 13.77
CA GLY A 279 6.25 10.06 12.55
C GLY A 279 5.22 9.03 12.09
N PRO A 280 3.92 9.40 11.91
CA PRO A 280 2.91 8.49 11.39
C PRO A 280 3.20 8.23 9.90
N GLU A 281 3.85 7.15 9.59
CA GLU A 281 4.21 6.83 8.21
C GLU A 281 3.14 5.98 7.53
N PRO A 282 2.90 4.71 7.94
CA PRO A 282 1.88 3.90 7.29
C PRO A 282 0.48 4.19 7.84
N LEU A 283 -0.49 4.14 6.97
CA LEU A 283 -1.89 4.05 7.36
C LEU A 283 -2.68 3.18 6.38
N LYS A 284 -3.73 2.51 6.88
CA LYS A 284 -4.61 1.66 6.08
C LYS A 284 -5.99 1.58 6.70
N PHE A 285 -7.04 1.80 5.91
CA PHE A 285 -8.40 1.49 6.33
C PHE A 285 -8.61 -0.04 6.43
N SER A 286 -9.42 -0.47 7.40
CA SER A 286 -9.91 -1.83 7.43
C SER A 286 -10.84 -2.10 6.23
N PRO A 287 -10.96 -3.34 5.74
CA PRO A 287 -11.79 -3.66 4.56
C PRO A 287 -13.26 -3.25 4.69
N ASP A 288 -13.79 -3.26 5.91
CA ASP A 288 -15.16 -2.80 6.20
C ASP A 288 -15.29 -1.28 6.40
N GLY A 289 -14.16 -0.55 6.38
CA GLY A 289 -14.08 0.90 6.54
C GLY A 289 -14.40 1.42 7.95
N LYS A 290 -14.48 0.53 8.96
CA LYS A 290 -14.80 0.95 10.34
C LYS A 290 -13.59 1.42 11.13
N TYR A 291 -12.40 0.98 10.74
CA TYR A 291 -11.16 1.29 11.43
C TYR A 291 -10.12 1.86 10.47
N LEU A 292 -9.20 2.62 11.02
CA LEU A 292 -7.96 3.04 10.38
C LEU A 292 -6.81 2.56 11.26
N ALA A 293 -5.92 1.74 10.71
CA ALA A 293 -4.64 1.41 11.33
C ALA A 293 -3.62 2.48 10.98
N ILE A 294 -2.85 2.94 11.94
CA ILE A 294 -1.78 3.94 11.78
C ILE A 294 -0.55 3.39 12.48
N GLY A 295 0.55 3.25 11.75
CA GLY A 295 1.86 2.99 12.33
C GLY A 295 2.61 4.30 12.56
N ALA A 296 3.30 4.43 13.67
CA ALA A 296 4.14 5.56 13.98
C ALA A 296 5.57 5.11 14.27
N GLN A 297 6.55 5.82 13.72
CA GLN A 297 7.97 5.56 13.99
C GLN A 297 8.33 5.82 15.45
N ASN A 298 7.62 6.74 16.11
CA ASN A 298 7.72 7.02 17.55
C ASN A 298 9.17 7.25 18.02
N GLY A 299 10.03 7.83 17.18
CA GLY A 299 11.42 8.12 17.52
C GLY A 299 12.41 6.95 17.32
N THR A 300 12.00 5.77 16.85
CA THR A 300 12.90 4.63 16.56
C THR A 300 13.93 4.93 15.48
N THR A 301 13.68 5.94 14.66
CA THR A 301 14.59 6.44 13.63
C THR A 301 15.49 7.58 14.09
N LYS A 302 15.52 7.91 15.40
CA LYS A 302 16.42 8.88 16.01
C LYS A 302 17.67 8.19 16.54
N PRO A 303 18.84 8.87 16.59
CA PRO A 303 20.03 8.36 17.28
C PRO A 303 19.74 7.99 18.72
N ASP A 304 20.48 7.02 19.24
CA ASP A 304 20.24 6.44 20.59
C ASP A 304 20.39 7.47 21.73
N ASP A 305 21.20 8.52 21.52
CA ASP A 305 21.39 9.64 22.46
C ASP A 305 20.42 10.80 22.26
N HIS A 306 19.52 10.71 21.28
CA HIS A 306 18.53 11.75 21.02
C HIS A 306 17.44 11.76 22.12
N PRO A 307 17.03 12.95 22.65
CA PRO A 307 16.08 13.03 23.76
C PRO A 307 14.70 12.40 23.47
N PHE A 308 14.32 12.26 22.21
CA PHE A 308 13.08 11.64 21.78
C PHE A 308 13.27 10.24 21.20
N HIS A 309 14.45 9.64 21.37
CA HIS A 309 14.67 8.25 20.96
C HIS A 309 13.76 7.30 21.74
N GLN A 310 13.16 6.35 21.03
CA GLN A 310 12.39 5.25 21.59
C GLN A 310 12.87 3.93 20.99
N THR A 311 12.72 2.85 21.74
CA THR A 311 13.16 1.50 21.32
C THR A 311 12.10 0.75 20.51
N HIS A 312 10.89 1.29 20.39
CA HIS A 312 9.77 0.66 19.69
C HIS A 312 8.89 1.70 18.99
N GLY A 313 8.40 1.33 17.82
CA GLY A 313 7.34 2.04 17.13
C GLY A 313 5.97 1.72 17.73
N LEU A 314 4.93 2.27 17.16
CA LEU A 314 3.55 2.07 17.63
C LEU A 314 2.63 1.70 16.47
N LEU A 315 1.72 0.77 16.71
CA LEU A 315 0.56 0.49 15.88
C LEU A 315 -0.69 0.92 16.62
N GLY A 316 -1.35 2.00 16.15
CA GLY A 316 -2.64 2.46 16.66
C GLY A 316 -3.79 1.99 15.78
N ILE A 317 -4.91 1.54 16.37
CA ILE A 317 -6.18 1.32 15.67
C ILE A 317 -7.15 2.41 16.10
N TYR A 318 -7.74 3.07 15.11
CA TYR A 318 -8.68 4.17 15.30
C TYR A 318 -10.04 3.81 14.71
N ALA A 319 -11.11 3.95 15.47
CA ALA A 319 -12.48 3.83 14.97
C ALA A 319 -12.81 5.05 14.10
N VAL A 320 -13.40 4.83 12.93
CA VAL A 320 -13.89 5.87 12.02
C VAL A 320 -15.29 6.25 12.42
N GLU A 321 -15.45 7.44 13.01
CA GLU A 321 -16.73 7.95 13.50
C GLU A 321 -17.19 9.13 12.64
N GLY A 322 -17.89 8.84 11.54
CA GLY A 322 -18.26 9.85 10.56
C GLY A 322 -17.03 10.42 9.85
N LYS A 323 -16.67 11.65 10.16
CA LYS A 323 -15.49 12.38 9.61
C LYS A 323 -14.44 12.65 10.71
N SER A 324 -14.34 11.75 11.69
CA SER A 324 -13.44 11.84 12.84
C SER A 324 -12.82 10.47 13.12
N LEU A 325 -11.75 10.46 13.91
CA LEU A 325 -11.05 9.25 14.37
C LEU A 325 -11.01 9.25 15.89
N ARG A 326 -11.25 8.08 16.49
CA ARG A 326 -11.06 7.85 17.93
C ARG A 326 -10.16 6.63 18.14
N LYS A 327 -9.02 6.81 18.82
CA LYS A 327 -8.12 5.69 19.14
C LYS A 327 -8.85 4.66 20.01
N VAL A 328 -8.79 3.38 19.62
CA VAL A 328 -9.46 2.26 20.30
C VAL A 328 -8.49 1.21 20.80
N ALA A 329 -7.32 1.07 20.17
CA ALA A 329 -6.27 0.17 20.62
C ALA A 329 -4.90 0.68 20.18
N GLU A 330 -3.86 0.23 20.87
CA GLU A 330 -2.48 0.50 20.54
C GLU A 330 -1.61 -0.69 20.97
N ALA A 331 -0.56 -0.97 20.21
CA ALA A 331 0.46 -1.97 20.54
C ALA A 331 1.84 -1.47 20.13
N PRO A 332 2.91 -1.82 20.87
CA PRO A 332 4.28 -1.56 20.44
C PRO A 332 4.62 -2.44 19.23
N THR A 333 5.49 -1.91 18.38
CA THR A 333 6.07 -2.59 17.21
C THR A 333 7.60 -2.56 17.29
N GLY A 334 8.28 -3.19 16.35
CA GLY A 334 9.71 -3.00 16.18
C GLY A 334 10.07 -1.62 15.65
N GLY A 335 11.34 -1.45 15.32
CA GLY A 335 11.88 -0.17 14.87
C GLY A 335 11.64 0.10 13.39
N TRP A 336 11.53 1.40 13.06
CA TRP A 336 11.32 1.88 11.70
C TRP A 336 10.09 1.23 11.05
N THR A 337 8.91 1.60 11.57
CA THR A 337 7.64 1.08 11.06
C THR A 337 7.38 1.57 9.63
N GLU A 338 7.07 0.62 8.75
CA GLU A 338 6.71 0.85 7.35
C GLU A 338 5.23 0.47 7.11
N ALA A 339 4.89 -0.24 6.05
CA ALA A 339 3.50 -0.50 5.69
C ALA A 339 2.69 -1.27 6.75
N VAL A 340 1.39 -1.01 6.77
CA VAL A 340 0.38 -1.72 7.55
C VAL A 340 -0.68 -2.31 6.61
N ALA A 341 -1.18 -3.50 6.92
CA ALA A 341 -2.26 -4.16 6.17
C ALA A 341 -3.21 -4.90 7.11
N PHE A 342 -4.48 -4.98 6.71
CA PHE A 342 -5.45 -5.92 7.30
C PHE A 342 -5.59 -7.16 6.40
N SER A 343 -5.88 -8.32 6.99
CA SER A 343 -6.45 -9.44 6.23
C SER A 343 -7.82 -9.06 5.66
N ARG A 344 -8.28 -9.76 4.65
CA ARG A 344 -9.58 -9.48 3.99
C ARG A 344 -10.76 -9.51 4.96
N ASP A 345 -10.72 -10.39 5.97
CA ASP A 345 -11.74 -10.48 7.02
C ASP A 345 -11.55 -9.43 8.14
N GLY A 346 -10.49 -8.64 8.07
CA GLY A 346 -10.17 -7.58 9.02
C GLY A 346 -9.68 -8.07 10.39
N LYS A 347 -9.42 -9.37 10.59
CA LYS A 347 -9.08 -9.93 11.90
C LYS A 347 -7.58 -10.09 12.15
N THR A 348 -6.77 -10.02 11.11
CA THR A 348 -5.30 -10.02 11.21
C THR A 348 -4.80 -8.67 10.76
N VAL A 349 -3.91 -8.07 11.52
CA VAL A 349 -3.18 -6.85 11.17
C VAL A 349 -1.71 -7.18 11.05
N LEU A 350 -1.12 -6.82 9.93
CA LEU A 350 0.31 -6.92 9.66
C LEU A 350 0.91 -5.52 9.67
N ILE A 351 2.09 -5.36 10.27
CA ILE A 351 2.89 -4.14 10.19
C ILE A 351 4.35 -4.50 9.97
N GLN A 352 5.03 -3.73 9.15
CA GLN A 352 6.43 -3.93 8.83
C GLN A 352 7.32 -3.18 9.81
N SER A 353 8.38 -3.84 10.26
CA SER A 353 9.48 -3.28 11.04
C SER A 353 10.77 -3.44 10.24
N MET A 354 11.13 -2.39 9.50
CA MET A 354 12.26 -2.38 8.55
C MET A 354 13.59 -2.69 9.25
N ALA A 355 13.83 -2.04 10.41
CA ALA A 355 15.08 -2.22 11.17
C ALA A 355 15.24 -3.66 11.68
N ASP A 356 14.15 -4.30 12.06
CA ASP A 356 14.15 -5.67 12.60
C ASP A 356 14.03 -6.73 11.49
N ARG A 357 13.78 -6.33 10.26
CA ARG A 357 13.55 -7.22 9.10
C ARG A 357 12.42 -8.20 9.37
N THR A 358 11.33 -7.72 9.97
CA THR A 358 10.17 -8.54 10.32
C THR A 358 8.87 -7.93 9.83
N VAL A 359 7.90 -8.80 9.59
CA VAL A 359 6.49 -8.45 9.51
C VAL A 359 5.85 -8.92 10.81
N GLU A 360 5.42 -7.98 11.62
CA GLU A 360 4.72 -8.27 12.86
C GLU A 360 3.26 -8.58 12.59
N VAL A 361 2.72 -9.49 13.38
CA VAL A 361 1.39 -10.06 13.20
C VAL A 361 0.56 -9.82 14.45
N PHE A 362 -0.61 -9.23 14.31
CA PHE A 362 -1.56 -9.03 15.39
C PHE A 362 -2.91 -9.64 15.05
N GLN A 363 -3.56 -10.27 16.01
CA GLN A 363 -4.99 -10.55 15.93
C GLN A 363 -5.78 -9.34 16.40
N TRP A 364 -6.80 -8.97 15.63
CA TRP A 364 -7.72 -7.88 15.93
C TRP A 364 -9.13 -8.42 16.15
N ASP A 365 -9.70 -8.23 17.34
CA ASP A 365 -11.05 -8.70 17.72
C ASP A 365 -12.11 -7.59 17.75
N GLY A 366 -11.74 -6.38 17.25
CA GLY A 366 -12.60 -5.18 17.32
C GLY A 366 -12.38 -4.33 18.57
N LYS A 367 -11.52 -4.76 19.51
CA LYS A 367 -11.25 -4.06 20.78
C LYS A 367 -9.77 -4.09 21.15
N LYS A 368 -9.09 -5.20 20.88
CA LYS A 368 -7.71 -5.47 21.32
C LYS A 368 -6.85 -5.99 20.18
N LEU A 369 -5.61 -5.51 20.12
CA LEU A 369 -4.52 -6.10 19.36
C LEU A 369 -3.82 -7.15 20.22
N THR A 370 -3.76 -8.39 19.76
CA THR A 370 -3.03 -9.47 20.42
C THR A 370 -1.85 -9.85 19.55
N PRO A 371 -0.60 -9.67 20.00
CA PRO A 371 0.58 -9.99 19.20
C PRO A 371 0.67 -11.49 18.95
N GLY A 372 1.03 -11.84 17.72
CA GLY A 372 1.36 -13.18 17.28
C GLY A 372 2.84 -13.34 17.00
N LYS A 373 3.22 -14.48 16.44
CA LYS A 373 4.61 -14.71 16.01
C LYS A 373 4.92 -13.89 14.77
N PRO A 374 5.97 -13.04 14.76
CA PRO A 374 6.35 -12.28 13.57
C PRO A 374 6.91 -13.20 12.47
N LEU A 375 6.81 -12.73 11.22
CA LEU A 375 7.42 -13.34 10.06
C LEU A 375 8.77 -12.67 9.80
N ALA A 376 9.84 -13.44 9.75
CA ALA A 376 11.17 -12.93 9.41
C ALA A 376 11.33 -12.78 7.89
N ILE A 377 11.77 -11.61 7.44
CA ILE A 377 12.14 -11.33 6.06
C ILE A 377 13.66 -11.52 5.91
N LYS A 378 14.06 -12.51 5.14
CA LYS A 378 15.47 -12.86 5.02
C LYS A 378 16.22 -11.88 4.11
N GLY A 379 17.30 -11.30 4.62
CA GLY A 379 18.27 -10.51 3.84
C GLY A 379 17.84 -9.10 3.48
N ALA A 380 16.57 -8.74 3.66
CA ALA A 380 16.03 -7.44 3.30
C ALA A 380 15.09 -6.91 4.39
N GLY A 381 14.91 -5.60 4.48
CA GLY A 381 13.91 -4.97 5.34
C GLY A 381 12.59 -4.78 4.60
N PRO A 382 11.45 -5.18 5.17
CA PRO A 382 10.15 -4.99 4.53
C PRO A 382 9.77 -3.50 4.54
N GLU A 383 9.30 -2.97 3.38
CA GLU A 383 9.12 -1.52 3.17
C GLU A 383 7.74 -1.12 2.60
N SER A 384 7.02 -2.03 1.98
CA SER A 384 5.72 -1.72 1.38
C SER A 384 4.82 -2.94 1.34
N PHE A 385 3.51 -2.71 1.56
CA PHE A 385 2.49 -3.74 1.36
C PHE A 385 1.55 -3.41 0.20
N ALA A 386 1.07 -4.46 -0.46
CA ALA A 386 -0.09 -4.40 -1.33
C ALA A 386 -1.09 -5.51 -1.00
N THR A 387 -2.38 -5.15 -1.01
CA THR A 387 -3.52 -6.05 -0.84
C THR A 387 -4.45 -5.92 -2.04
N ALA A 388 -5.11 -7.02 -2.43
CA ALA A 388 -6.11 -7.03 -3.50
C ALA A 388 -7.50 -6.51 -3.02
N TRP A 389 -7.60 -6.11 -1.78
CA TRP A 389 -8.79 -5.52 -1.15
C TRP A 389 -8.45 -4.14 -0.59
N PRO A 390 -9.49 -3.29 -0.43
CA PRO A 390 -9.35 -1.96 0.13
C PRO A 390 -8.68 -1.94 1.49
#